data_a3e7c21c26aa67cfc829b0e93e5b0361
#
_entry.id   a3e7c21c26aa67cfc829b0e93e5b0361
#
_cell.length_a   1.000
_cell.length_b   1.000
_cell.length_c   1.000
_cell.angle_alpha   90.00
_cell.angle_beta   90.00
_cell.angle_gamma   90.00
#
_symmetry.space_group_name_H-M   'P 1'
#
loop_
_entity.id
_entity.type
_entity.pdbx_description
1 polymer ?
#
loop_
_entity_poly.entity_id
_entity_poly.type
_entity_poly.pdbx_seq_one_letter_code
_entity_poly.pdbx_strand_id
1 'polypeptide(L)'
;MTDASLPENAAGAPAHRSLNTVDARTRKRNRAEARFRAYGIAAVATGLLFLVILLGSILFNGVGAFQQTFIKVPVYLDPAKLDKSGERDIEAIKKVSTFGYTPLLQRGLFDAVQAAGIETPLSKPGDMKQMISPSAAAQVRDMVIANPDLIGQTVEFRILASSRVDGYLKDRVFREDVVRDKNIDVEHLDIVDGLVAAGIVAKEFNLSFITGADASESRPEQAGLGVSILGSFFMMLVVLALSLPIGVAASIYLEEFAPQNRFTDLIEVNISNLAAVPSIVYGILGLAVFINFAGLPQSAPI
;
A
#
# COMPACT_ATOMS: atom_id res chain seq x y z
N MET A 1 -57.07 -91.51 28.07
CA MET A 1 -55.89 -91.60 28.96
C MET A 1 -54.68 -91.54 28.07
N THR A 2 -54.06 -90.38 27.94
CA THR A 2 -52.63 -90.17 27.86
C THR A 2 -52.40 -88.66 27.69
N ASP A 3 -51.90 -88.15 28.74
CA ASP A 3 -51.45 -86.77 28.92
C ASP A 3 -50.17 -86.55 28.02
N ALA A 4 -50.22 -85.61 27.16
CA ALA A 4 -49.07 -85.22 26.36
C ALA A 4 -48.75 -83.74 26.67
N SER A 5 -47.93 -83.61 27.69
CA SER A 5 -47.28 -82.35 28.05
C SER A 5 -46.42 -81.81 26.89
N LEU A 6 -46.79 -80.68 26.40
CA LEU A 6 -45.96 -79.91 25.44
C LEU A 6 -44.77 -79.30 26.19
N PRO A 7 -43.56 -79.34 25.66
CA PRO A 7 -42.42 -78.61 26.22
C PRO A 7 -42.52 -77.14 25.92
N GLU A 8 -42.55 -76.40 27.01
CA GLU A 8 -42.36 -74.94 27.06
C GLU A 8 -40.94 -74.59 26.64
N ASN A 9 -40.74 -74.23 25.43
CA ASN A 9 -39.48 -73.74 24.98
C ASN A 9 -39.66 -72.26 24.45
N ALA A 10 -39.85 -71.37 25.43
CA ALA A 10 -39.79 -69.97 25.25
C ALA A 10 -38.33 -69.51 25.14
N ALA A 11 -37.65 -69.86 24.03
CA ALA A 11 -36.38 -69.26 23.69
C ALA A 11 -36.63 -67.77 23.36
N GLY A 12 -36.05 -66.94 24.19
CA GLY A 12 -36.23 -65.47 24.13
C GLY A 12 -36.09 -64.85 22.77
N ALA A 13 -37.15 -64.20 22.29
CA ALA A 13 -37.08 -63.31 21.14
C ALA A 13 -36.01 -62.30 21.39
N PRO A 14 -35.15 -61.99 20.36
CA PRO A 14 -34.13 -60.95 20.51
C PRO A 14 -34.85 -59.67 20.84
N ALA A 15 -34.52 -59.06 21.99
CA ALA A 15 -35.06 -57.78 22.40
C ALA A 15 -34.82 -56.78 21.26
N HIS A 16 -35.91 -56.27 20.64
CA HIS A 16 -35.87 -55.24 19.67
C HIS A 16 -35.11 -54.03 20.27
N ARG A 17 -33.83 -53.90 19.94
CA ARG A 17 -33.04 -52.73 20.29
C ARG A 17 -33.71 -51.52 19.69
N SER A 18 -34.28 -50.68 20.50
CA SER A 18 -34.82 -49.39 20.08
C SER A 18 -33.73 -48.63 19.33
N LEU A 19 -34.00 -48.15 18.12
CA LEU A 19 -33.07 -47.35 17.30
C LEU A 19 -32.65 -46.07 18.03
N ASN A 20 -33.35 -45.69 19.12
CA ASN A 20 -33.04 -44.50 19.93
C ASN A 20 -32.05 -44.75 21.08
N THR A 21 -31.61 -46.02 21.33
CA THR A 21 -30.61 -46.30 22.37
C THR A 21 -29.20 -46.12 21.78
N VAL A 22 -28.49 -45.08 22.24
CA VAL A 22 -27.11 -44.81 21.83
C VAL A 22 -26.19 -45.85 22.44
N ASP A 23 -25.74 -46.80 21.59
CA ASP A 23 -24.81 -47.88 22.00
C ASP A 23 -23.41 -47.28 22.28
N ALA A 24 -22.62 -48.01 23.10
CA ALA A 24 -21.25 -47.59 23.47
C ALA A 24 -20.35 -47.29 22.23
N ARG A 25 -20.51 -48.05 21.16
CA ARG A 25 -19.84 -47.82 19.86
C ARG A 25 -20.26 -46.51 19.22
N THR A 26 -21.55 -46.20 19.22
CA THR A 26 -22.11 -44.97 18.70
C THR A 26 -21.63 -43.78 19.51
N ARG A 27 -21.56 -43.85 20.83
CA ARG A 27 -20.99 -42.80 21.69
C ARG A 27 -19.52 -42.55 21.39
N LYS A 28 -18.73 -43.61 21.18
CA LYS A 28 -17.30 -43.46 20.81
C LYS A 28 -17.13 -42.78 19.46
N ARG A 29 -17.95 -43.16 18.48
CA ARG A 29 -17.95 -42.56 17.15
C ARG A 29 -18.39 -41.10 17.20
N ASN A 30 -19.46 -40.77 17.89
CA ASN A 30 -19.91 -39.37 18.05
C ASN A 30 -18.90 -38.51 18.78
N ARG A 31 -18.15 -39.04 19.77
CA ARG A 31 -17.04 -38.32 20.40
C ARG A 31 -15.85 -38.10 19.45
N ALA A 32 -15.54 -39.06 18.58
CA ALA A 32 -14.51 -38.91 17.57
C ALA A 32 -14.89 -37.87 16.52
N GLU A 33 -16.16 -37.90 16.07
CA GLU A 33 -16.73 -36.92 15.16
C GLU A 33 -16.77 -35.52 15.76
N ALA A 34 -17.20 -35.38 17.02
CA ALA A 34 -17.18 -34.11 17.73
C ALA A 34 -15.76 -33.52 17.84
N ARG A 35 -14.75 -34.38 18.12
CA ARG A 35 -13.34 -33.93 18.13
C ARG A 35 -12.87 -33.51 16.74
N PHE A 36 -13.19 -34.28 15.70
CA PHE A 36 -12.84 -33.93 14.31
C PHE A 36 -13.49 -32.61 13.88
N ARG A 37 -14.77 -32.45 14.22
CA ARG A 37 -15.47 -31.17 13.99
C ARG A 37 -14.83 -30.02 14.76
N ALA A 38 -14.43 -30.23 16.01
CA ALA A 38 -13.75 -29.25 16.83
C ALA A 38 -12.39 -28.84 16.20
N TYR A 39 -11.61 -29.81 15.69
CA TYR A 39 -10.37 -29.54 14.97
C TYR A 39 -10.63 -28.76 13.69
N GLY A 40 -11.67 -29.09 12.91
CA GLY A 40 -12.07 -28.34 11.73
C GLY A 40 -12.46 -26.90 12.07
N ILE A 41 -13.27 -26.72 13.11
CA ILE A 41 -13.63 -25.36 13.57
C ILE A 41 -12.40 -24.59 14.06
N ALA A 42 -11.52 -25.23 14.83
CA ALA A 42 -10.28 -24.59 15.28
C ALA A 42 -9.37 -24.19 14.12
N ALA A 43 -9.22 -25.04 13.10
CA ALA A 43 -8.44 -24.73 11.91
C ALA A 43 -9.02 -23.53 11.14
N VAL A 44 -10.34 -23.49 10.93
CA VAL A 44 -11.02 -22.35 10.28
C VAL A 44 -10.87 -21.07 11.12
N ALA A 45 -11.09 -21.17 12.45
CA ALA A 45 -10.93 -20.04 13.35
C ALA A 45 -9.48 -19.48 13.33
N THR A 46 -8.49 -20.38 13.29
CA THR A 46 -7.08 -20.01 13.18
C THR A 46 -6.82 -19.29 11.86
N GLY A 47 -7.33 -19.79 10.74
CA GLY A 47 -7.21 -19.15 9.43
C GLY A 47 -7.83 -17.75 9.41
N LEU A 48 -9.04 -17.60 9.97
CA LEU A 48 -9.70 -16.30 10.11
C LEU A 48 -8.92 -15.35 11.02
N LEU A 49 -8.36 -15.85 12.12
CA LEU A 49 -7.52 -15.05 13.01
C LEU A 49 -6.30 -14.50 12.28
N PHE A 50 -5.57 -15.33 11.53
CA PHE A 50 -4.44 -14.87 10.73
C PHE A 50 -4.85 -13.87 9.65
N LEU A 51 -6.02 -14.07 9.02
CA LEU A 51 -6.55 -13.10 8.05
C LEU A 51 -6.83 -11.74 8.72
N VAL A 52 -7.44 -11.74 9.91
CA VAL A 52 -7.70 -10.50 10.67
C VAL A 52 -6.40 -9.83 11.08
N ILE A 53 -5.40 -10.59 11.56
CA ILE A 53 -4.09 -10.06 11.93
C ILE A 53 -3.40 -9.45 10.70
N LEU A 54 -3.42 -10.15 9.56
CA LEU A 54 -2.83 -9.66 8.31
C LEU A 54 -3.50 -8.35 7.86
N LEU A 55 -4.84 -8.35 7.80
CA LEU A 55 -5.60 -7.17 7.39
C LEU A 55 -5.38 -6.01 8.37
N GLY A 56 -5.39 -6.28 9.66
CA GLY A 56 -5.08 -5.30 10.70
C GLY A 56 -3.69 -4.71 10.55
N SER A 57 -2.68 -5.55 10.28
CA SER A 57 -1.31 -5.11 10.03
C SER A 57 -1.20 -4.22 8.78
N ILE A 58 -1.86 -4.61 7.68
CA ILE A 58 -1.87 -3.82 6.45
C ILE A 58 -2.53 -2.45 6.69
N LEU A 59 -3.68 -2.42 7.37
CA LEU A 59 -4.38 -1.18 7.67
C LEU A 59 -3.55 -0.28 8.59
N PHE A 60 -3.01 -0.84 9.68
CA PHE A 60 -2.21 -0.07 10.65
C PHE A 60 -0.97 0.55 10.01
N ASN A 61 -0.23 -0.21 9.21
CA ASN A 61 0.95 0.29 8.51
C ASN A 61 0.59 1.20 7.32
N GLY A 62 -0.57 0.98 6.70
CA GLY A 62 -1.04 1.74 5.54
C GLY A 62 -1.58 3.13 5.87
N VAL A 63 -2.20 3.30 7.05
CA VAL A 63 -2.79 4.60 7.46
C VAL A 63 -1.75 5.73 7.46
N GLY A 64 -0.50 5.43 7.85
CA GLY A 64 0.59 6.40 7.80
C GLY A 64 0.90 6.97 6.41
N ALA A 65 0.50 6.30 5.33
CA ALA A 65 0.67 6.80 3.97
C ALA A 65 -0.28 7.96 3.63
N PHE A 66 -1.45 8.02 4.29
CA PHE A 66 -2.41 9.11 4.14
C PHE A 66 -2.06 10.37 4.94
N GLN A 67 -0.99 10.32 5.72
CA GLN A 67 -0.46 11.48 6.43
C GLN A 67 0.86 11.89 5.80
N GLN A 68 1.13 13.18 5.80
CA GLN A 68 2.39 13.75 5.31
C GLN A 68 2.82 14.90 6.19
N THR A 69 4.13 15.03 6.36
CA THR A 69 4.73 16.08 7.18
C THR A 69 4.92 17.33 6.36
N PHE A 70 4.35 18.42 6.85
CA PHE A 70 4.52 19.76 6.30
C PHE A 70 5.29 20.66 7.27
N ILE A 71 6.06 21.57 6.69
CA ILE A 71 6.79 22.61 7.41
C ILE A 71 6.24 23.96 6.97
N LYS A 72 5.85 24.79 7.90
CA LYS A 72 5.45 26.19 7.67
C LYS A 72 6.70 27.05 7.69
N VAL A 73 7.07 27.62 6.55
CA VAL A 73 8.31 28.39 6.41
C VAL A 73 7.98 29.78 5.94
N PRO A 74 8.31 30.83 6.72
CA PRO A 74 8.26 32.19 6.26
C PRO A 74 9.42 32.44 5.28
N VAL A 75 9.11 32.72 4.01
CA VAL A 75 10.11 32.93 2.99
C VAL A 75 10.02 34.33 2.46
N TYR A 76 11.11 35.10 2.55
CA TYR A 76 11.22 36.36 1.84
C TYR A 76 11.59 36.11 0.38
N LEU A 77 10.70 36.52 -0.52
CA LEU A 77 10.86 36.35 -1.97
C LEU A 77 11.67 37.52 -2.53
N ASP A 78 12.97 37.38 -2.49
CA ASP A 78 13.96 38.43 -2.85
C ASP A 78 13.85 38.83 -4.35
N PRO A 79 13.41 40.08 -4.66
CA PRO A 79 13.30 40.53 -6.06
C PRO A 79 14.61 40.47 -6.83
N ALA A 80 15.75 40.73 -6.17
CA ALA A 80 17.05 40.70 -6.82
C ALA A 80 17.41 39.30 -7.37
N LYS A 81 16.84 38.24 -6.78
CA LYS A 81 17.07 36.86 -7.23
C LYS A 81 16.01 36.36 -8.19
N LEU A 82 14.74 36.79 -8.00
CA LEU A 82 13.60 36.21 -8.70
C LEU A 82 13.13 37.07 -9.87
N ASP A 83 13.30 38.39 -9.79
CA ASP A 83 12.89 39.36 -10.83
C ASP A 83 13.97 40.41 -11.00
N LYS A 84 14.99 40.07 -11.75
CA LYS A 84 16.12 41.02 -12.05
C LYS A 84 15.71 42.20 -12.89
N SER A 85 14.60 42.14 -13.61
CA SER A 85 14.09 43.23 -14.43
C SER A 85 13.32 44.26 -13.60
N GLY A 86 12.72 43.85 -12.49
CA GLY A 86 11.83 44.67 -11.66
C GLY A 86 10.45 44.92 -12.28
N GLU A 87 10.17 44.34 -13.46
CA GLU A 87 8.93 44.53 -14.21
C GLU A 87 7.87 43.47 -13.93
N ARG A 88 8.19 42.46 -13.06
CA ARG A 88 7.36 41.29 -12.78
C ARG A 88 6.95 40.52 -14.04
N ASP A 89 7.83 40.51 -15.04
CA ASP A 89 7.61 39.76 -16.27
C ASP A 89 7.61 38.26 -16.00
N ILE A 90 6.48 37.64 -16.28
CA ILE A 90 6.26 36.18 -16.05
C ILE A 90 7.27 35.35 -16.85
N GLU A 91 7.63 35.78 -18.07
CA GLU A 91 8.59 35.06 -18.89
C GLU A 91 10.02 35.16 -18.34
N ALA A 92 10.37 36.28 -17.69
CA ALA A 92 11.63 36.44 -16.98
C ALA A 92 11.64 35.56 -15.69
N ILE A 93 10.56 35.54 -14.92
CA ILE A 93 10.41 34.76 -13.70
C ILE A 93 10.47 33.26 -14.03
N LYS A 94 9.83 32.79 -15.10
CA LYS A 94 9.88 31.40 -15.55
C LYS A 94 11.32 30.93 -15.88
N LYS A 95 12.22 31.81 -16.27
CA LYS A 95 13.63 31.47 -16.53
C LYS A 95 14.42 31.20 -15.27
N VAL A 96 13.91 31.65 -14.10
CA VAL A 96 14.55 31.33 -12.82
C VAL A 96 14.31 29.84 -12.50
N SER A 97 15.41 29.10 -12.44
CA SER A 97 15.33 27.67 -12.11
C SER A 97 14.97 27.45 -10.64
N THR A 98 14.51 26.23 -10.31
CA THR A 98 14.23 25.83 -8.92
C THR A 98 15.41 26.01 -7.97
N PHE A 99 16.65 25.96 -8.50
CA PHE A 99 17.88 26.26 -7.72
C PHE A 99 17.92 27.69 -7.17
N GLY A 100 17.24 28.65 -7.80
CA GLY A 100 17.11 30.01 -7.30
C GLY A 100 16.23 30.13 -6.07
N TYR A 101 15.25 29.25 -5.93
CA TYR A 101 14.30 29.23 -4.79
C TYR A 101 14.83 28.44 -3.59
N THR A 102 15.68 27.44 -3.81
CA THR A 102 16.22 26.59 -2.73
C THR A 102 16.92 27.39 -1.61
N PRO A 103 17.82 28.36 -1.89
CA PRO A 103 18.44 29.12 -0.83
C PRO A 103 17.48 30.03 -0.05
N LEU A 104 16.36 30.45 -0.68
CA LEU A 104 15.34 31.26 0.01
C LEU A 104 14.59 30.42 1.03
N LEU A 105 14.24 29.18 0.66
CA LEU A 105 13.60 28.22 1.55
C LEU A 105 14.52 27.82 2.72
N GLN A 106 15.78 27.54 2.43
CA GLN A 106 16.75 27.21 3.47
C GLN A 106 16.93 28.36 4.46
N ARG A 107 16.99 29.60 3.95
CA ARG A 107 17.08 30.79 4.80
C ARG A 107 15.83 30.97 5.63
N GLY A 108 14.64 30.87 5.03
CA GLY A 108 13.36 31.00 5.74
C GLY A 108 13.20 29.96 6.85
N LEU A 109 13.59 28.69 6.61
CA LEU A 109 13.56 27.67 7.64
C LEU A 109 14.59 27.95 8.74
N PHE A 110 15.79 28.36 8.40
CA PHE A 110 16.82 28.73 9.37
C PHE A 110 16.35 29.89 10.26
N ASP A 111 15.78 30.93 9.68
CA ASP A 111 15.23 32.07 10.41
C ASP A 111 14.04 31.63 11.32
N ALA A 112 13.23 30.68 10.89
CA ALA A 112 12.13 30.09 11.69
C ALA A 112 12.68 29.28 12.89
N VAL A 113 13.76 28.51 12.72
CA VAL A 113 14.44 27.78 13.80
C VAL A 113 14.98 28.74 14.85
N GLN A 114 15.62 29.83 14.42
CA GLN A 114 16.12 30.86 15.33
C GLN A 114 14.98 31.59 16.06
N ALA A 115 13.91 31.93 15.36
CA ALA A 115 12.75 32.60 15.95
C ALA A 115 12.02 31.71 16.99
N ALA A 116 12.06 30.40 16.81
CA ALA A 116 11.56 29.42 17.76
C ALA A 116 12.48 29.20 18.99
N GLY A 117 13.66 29.82 19.00
CA GLY A 117 14.62 29.68 20.11
C GLY A 117 15.24 28.28 20.21
N ILE A 118 15.31 27.55 19.11
CA ILE A 118 15.87 26.19 19.09
C ILE A 118 17.40 26.29 19.02
N GLU A 119 18.07 25.83 20.07
CA GLU A 119 19.52 25.75 20.09
C GLU A 119 20.02 24.60 19.22
N THR A 120 20.93 24.89 18.30
CA THR A 120 21.47 23.88 17.37
C THR A 120 22.93 24.22 17.00
N PRO A 121 23.80 23.23 16.82
CA PRO A 121 25.14 23.45 16.29
C PRO A 121 25.11 23.80 14.79
N LEU A 122 24.00 23.60 14.08
CA LEU A 122 23.84 23.92 12.68
C LEU A 122 23.66 25.44 12.52
N SER A 123 24.71 26.11 12.04
CA SER A 123 24.79 27.58 12.02
C SER A 123 24.57 28.20 10.64
N LYS A 124 24.36 27.38 9.60
CA LYS A 124 24.24 27.86 8.21
C LYS A 124 22.87 27.55 7.63
N PRO A 125 22.26 28.48 6.87
CA PRO A 125 21.00 28.19 6.16
C PRO A 125 21.08 26.96 5.26
N GLY A 126 22.26 26.66 4.68
CA GLY A 126 22.48 25.50 3.84
C GLY A 126 22.26 24.15 4.53
N ASP A 127 22.47 24.11 5.85
CA ASP A 127 22.29 22.90 6.65
C ASP A 127 20.80 22.49 6.71
N MET A 128 19.87 23.41 6.54
CA MET A 128 18.43 23.15 6.51
C MET A 128 17.95 22.38 5.28
N LYS A 129 18.81 22.20 4.26
CA LYS A 129 18.49 21.50 3.03
C LYS A 129 17.96 20.09 3.25
N GLN A 130 18.55 19.37 4.21
CA GLN A 130 18.22 17.96 4.48
C GLN A 130 16.84 17.78 5.11
N MET A 131 16.26 18.86 5.65
CA MET A 131 14.93 18.83 6.26
C MET A 131 13.81 19.11 5.26
N ILE A 132 14.12 19.74 4.12
CA ILE A 132 13.16 20.20 3.12
C ILE A 132 13.12 19.20 1.95
N SER A 133 11.91 18.88 1.46
CA SER A 133 11.77 18.09 0.24
C SER A 133 12.44 18.78 -0.95
N PRO A 134 13.16 18.04 -1.82
CA PRO A 134 13.70 18.59 -3.07
C PRO A 134 12.64 19.23 -3.98
N SER A 135 11.37 18.86 -3.81
CA SER A 135 10.25 19.40 -4.59
C SER A 135 9.72 20.74 -4.07
N ALA A 136 10.04 21.11 -2.82
CA ALA A 136 9.52 22.33 -2.22
C ALA A 136 9.88 23.60 -3.03
N ALA A 137 11.08 23.64 -3.61
CA ALA A 137 11.51 24.74 -4.46
C ALA A 137 10.67 24.86 -5.75
N ALA A 138 10.26 23.72 -6.33
CA ALA A 138 9.36 23.72 -7.49
C ALA A 138 7.95 24.21 -7.10
N GLN A 139 7.45 23.74 -5.96
CA GLN A 139 6.14 24.15 -5.43
C GLN A 139 6.09 25.67 -5.21
N VAL A 140 7.10 26.25 -4.57
CA VAL A 140 7.17 27.70 -4.35
C VAL A 140 7.31 28.45 -5.66
N ARG A 141 8.14 27.96 -6.59
CA ARG A 141 8.28 28.55 -7.93
C ARG A 141 6.94 28.62 -8.67
N ASP A 142 6.18 27.52 -8.66
CA ASP A 142 4.89 27.47 -9.34
C ASP A 142 3.87 28.45 -8.73
N MET A 143 3.88 28.60 -7.40
CA MET A 143 3.06 29.59 -6.71
C MET A 143 3.46 31.03 -7.06
N VAL A 144 4.76 31.32 -7.15
CA VAL A 144 5.26 32.65 -7.53
C VAL A 144 4.94 32.97 -9.00
N ILE A 145 5.04 32.00 -9.91
CA ILE A 145 4.64 32.17 -11.31
C ILE A 145 3.14 32.43 -11.44
N ALA A 146 2.33 31.72 -10.64
CA ALA A 146 0.88 31.93 -10.61
C ALA A 146 0.51 33.30 -10.02
N ASN A 147 1.33 33.85 -9.13
CA ASN A 147 1.07 35.12 -8.45
C ASN A 147 2.38 35.94 -8.28
N PRO A 148 2.83 36.64 -9.31
CA PRO A 148 4.09 37.43 -9.29
C PRO A 148 4.11 38.55 -8.26
N ASP A 149 2.95 38.99 -7.77
CA ASP A 149 2.82 40.05 -6.75
C ASP A 149 3.38 39.64 -5.39
N LEU A 150 3.63 38.35 -5.17
CA LEU A 150 4.29 37.85 -3.97
C LEU A 150 5.78 38.25 -3.91
N ILE A 151 6.40 38.59 -5.02
CA ILE A 151 7.82 38.96 -5.06
C ILE A 151 8.01 40.28 -4.28
N GLY A 152 9.00 40.26 -3.38
CA GLY A 152 9.29 41.36 -2.47
C GLY A 152 8.55 41.26 -1.13
N GLN A 153 7.74 40.23 -0.93
CA GLN A 153 7.02 40.00 0.32
C GLN A 153 7.60 38.78 1.08
N THR A 154 7.40 38.76 2.38
CA THR A 154 7.59 37.56 3.18
C THR A 154 6.26 36.81 3.24
N VAL A 155 6.27 35.60 2.68
CA VAL A 155 5.06 34.75 2.58
C VAL A 155 5.32 33.47 3.34
N GLU A 156 4.34 33.02 4.12
CA GLU A 156 4.39 31.71 4.77
C GLU A 156 4.02 30.62 3.76
N PHE A 157 4.97 29.77 3.44
CA PHE A 157 4.74 28.62 2.58
C PHE A 157 4.62 27.35 3.42
N ARG A 158 3.64 26.54 3.06
CA ARG A 158 3.48 25.20 3.57
C ARG A 158 4.18 24.24 2.60
N ILE A 159 5.36 23.80 2.96
CA ILE A 159 6.21 22.95 2.13
C ILE A 159 6.31 21.54 2.68
N LEU A 160 6.60 20.59 1.80
CA LEU A 160 6.83 19.21 2.21
C LEU A 160 8.17 19.08 2.95
N ALA A 161 8.16 18.37 4.06
CA ALA A 161 9.38 17.90 4.70
C ALA A 161 10.07 16.84 3.83
N SER A 162 11.37 16.63 4.05
CA SER A 162 12.10 15.55 3.40
C SER A 162 11.57 14.18 3.84
N SER A 163 11.82 13.16 3.02
CA SER A 163 11.42 11.79 3.33
C SER A 163 11.99 11.27 4.66
N ARG A 164 13.15 11.76 5.07
CA ARG A 164 13.78 11.40 6.35
C ARG A 164 13.05 12.00 7.54
N VAL A 165 12.70 13.28 7.45
CA VAL A 165 11.88 13.96 8.46
C VAL A 165 10.49 13.36 8.56
N ASP A 166 9.84 13.10 7.43
CA ASP A 166 8.54 12.44 7.39
C ASP A 166 8.60 11.01 7.96
N GLY A 167 9.67 10.27 7.62
CA GLY A 167 9.92 8.94 8.17
C GLY A 167 10.18 8.94 9.67
N TYR A 168 10.91 9.93 10.19
CA TYR A 168 11.16 10.09 11.63
C TYR A 168 9.86 10.32 12.39
N LEU A 169 9.03 11.25 11.94
CA LEU A 169 7.76 11.55 12.59
C LEU A 169 6.70 10.44 12.44
N LYS A 170 6.93 9.49 11.53
CA LYS A 170 6.09 8.29 11.34
C LYS A 170 6.67 7.03 12.00
N ASP A 171 7.66 7.17 12.87
CA ASP A 171 8.34 6.07 13.55
C ASP A 171 8.94 5.01 12.59
N ARG A 172 9.40 5.45 11.41
CA ARG A 172 10.06 4.60 10.39
C ARG A 172 11.57 4.85 10.28
N VAL A 173 12.03 5.98 10.78
CA VAL A 173 13.44 6.35 10.86
C VAL A 173 13.77 6.56 12.34
N PHE A 174 14.73 5.81 12.86
CA PHE A 174 15.13 5.90 14.25
C PHE A 174 16.43 6.68 14.39
N ARG A 175 16.62 7.37 15.52
CA ARG A 175 17.82 8.16 15.80
C ARG A 175 19.11 7.34 15.69
N GLU A 176 19.06 6.07 16.05
CA GLU A 176 20.19 5.15 15.98
C GLU A 176 20.63 4.87 14.54
N ASP A 177 19.67 4.82 13.60
CA ASP A 177 19.93 4.58 12.18
C ASP A 177 20.51 5.83 11.50
N VAL A 178 20.13 7.02 11.96
CA VAL A 178 20.55 8.30 11.39
C VAL A 178 22.07 8.52 11.56
N VAL A 179 22.70 7.99 12.59
CA VAL A 179 24.16 8.06 12.79
C VAL A 179 24.95 7.53 11.58
N ARG A 180 24.34 6.66 10.77
CA ARG A 180 24.94 6.07 9.55
C ARG A 180 24.34 6.63 8.26
N ASP A 181 23.33 7.50 8.35
CA ASP A 181 22.70 8.10 7.19
C ASP A 181 23.50 9.31 6.69
N LYS A 182 23.72 9.38 5.39
CA LYS A 182 24.45 10.50 4.77
C LYS A 182 23.52 11.70 4.43
N ASN A 183 22.20 11.52 4.58
CA ASN A 183 21.21 12.48 4.13
C ASN A 183 20.61 13.30 5.27
N ILE A 184 20.83 12.91 6.53
CA ILE A 184 20.34 13.64 7.70
C ILE A 184 21.22 13.27 8.91
N ASP A 185 21.44 14.23 9.81
CA ASP A 185 22.19 14.04 11.05
C ASP A 185 21.24 14.12 12.26
N VAL A 186 21.70 13.68 13.42
CA VAL A 186 20.89 13.67 14.66
C VAL A 186 20.47 15.08 15.06
N GLU A 187 21.33 16.08 14.80
CA GLU A 187 21.08 17.50 15.09
C GLU A 187 19.86 18.02 14.31
N HIS A 188 19.62 17.52 13.12
CA HIS A 188 18.42 17.86 12.35
C HIS A 188 17.15 17.31 13.02
N LEU A 189 17.22 16.12 13.64
CA LEU A 189 16.08 15.53 14.34
C LEU A 189 15.75 16.33 15.61
N ASP A 190 16.76 16.86 16.30
CA ASP A 190 16.57 17.74 17.45
C ASP A 190 15.84 19.03 17.05
N ILE A 191 16.23 19.61 15.90
CA ILE A 191 15.51 20.75 15.32
C ILE A 191 14.08 20.36 14.97
N VAL A 192 13.84 19.20 14.36
CA VAL A 192 12.48 18.72 14.01
C VAL A 192 11.61 18.64 15.26
N ASP A 193 12.12 18.06 16.36
CA ASP A 193 11.38 17.95 17.61
C ASP A 193 11.03 19.35 18.19
N GLY A 194 11.98 20.28 18.13
CA GLY A 194 11.74 21.67 18.52
C GLY A 194 10.68 22.36 17.64
N LEU A 195 10.75 22.16 16.33
CA LEU A 195 9.77 22.73 15.38
C LEU A 195 8.37 22.11 15.54
N VAL A 196 8.29 20.84 15.90
CA VAL A 196 7.00 20.19 16.24
C VAL A 196 6.42 20.80 17.52
N ALA A 197 7.26 21.00 18.55
CA ALA A 197 6.82 21.65 19.79
C ALA A 197 6.36 23.09 19.55
N ALA A 198 6.98 23.81 18.60
CA ALA A 198 6.59 25.16 18.19
C ALA A 198 5.36 25.19 17.24
N GLY A 199 4.83 24.04 16.79
CA GLY A 199 3.71 23.97 15.86
C GLY A 199 4.05 24.38 14.40
N ILE A 200 5.33 24.49 14.08
CA ILE A 200 5.85 24.84 12.74
C ILE A 200 5.84 23.61 11.84
N VAL A 201 6.11 22.43 12.42
CA VAL A 201 6.07 21.14 11.73
C VAL A 201 4.88 20.33 12.23
N ALA A 202 4.07 19.82 11.29
CA ALA A 202 2.90 19.02 11.62
C ALA A 202 2.67 17.92 10.60
N LYS A 203 2.12 16.78 11.07
CA LYS A 203 1.55 15.74 10.20
C LYS A 203 0.13 16.13 9.83
N GLU A 204 -0.17 16.15 8.56
CA GLU A 204 -1.50 16.48 8.06
C GLU A 204 -1.98 15.41 7.08
N PHE A 205 -3.30 15.33 6.90
CA PHE A 205 -3.89 14.41 5.93
C PHE A 205 -3.50 14.81 4.50
N ASN A 206 -2.99 13.84 3.74
CA ASN A 206 -2.51 14.03 2.37
C ASN A 206 -3.50 13.47 1.34
N LEU A 207 -4.42 14.29 0.89
CA LEU A 207 -5.35 13.92 -0.18
C LEU A 207 -4.61 13.69 -1.52
N SER A 208 -3.49 14.38 -1.73
CA SER A 208 -2.66 14.24 -2.94
C SER A 208 -2.06 12.83 -3.08
N PHE A 209 -2.00 12.05 -1.99
CA PHE A 209 -1.61 10.65 -2.06
C PHE A 209 -2.54 9.80 -2.94
N ILE A 210 -3.84 10.11 -2.96
CA ILE A 210 -4.81 9.36 -3.77
C ILE A 210 -4.74 9.77 -5.24
N THR A 211 -4.51 11.07 -5.52
CA THR A 211 -4.59 11.63 -6.88
C THR A 211 -3.23 11.86 -7.52
N GLY A 212 -2.16 11.83 -6.71
CA GLY A 212 -0.80 12.13 -7.14
C GLY A 212 -0.20 11.05 -8.04
N ALA A 213 0.84 11.47 -8.75
CA ALA A 213 1.65 10.58 -9.57
C ALA A 213 2.53 9.67 -8.69
N ASP A 214 3.06 8.63 -9.28
CA ASP A 214 4.04 7.77 -8.64
C ASP A 214 5.33 8.53 -8.31
N ALA A 215 5.98 8.17 -7.19
CA ALA A 215 7.19 8.82 -6.75
C ALA A 215 8.42 8.31 -7.51
N SER A 216 9.38 9.22 -7.73
CA SER A 216 10.73 8.82 -8.08
C SER A 216 11.50 8.41 -6.81
N GLU A 217 12.53 7.58 -6.96
CA GLU A 217 13.43 7.19 -5.87
C GLU A 217 14.05 8.39 -5.13
N SER A 218 14.19 9.52 -5.83
CA SER A 218 14.73 10.76 -5.24
C SER A 218 13.73 11.58 -4.44
N ARG A 219 12.43 11.27 -4.53
CA ARG A 219 11.34 12.01 -3.90
C ARG A 219 10.23 11.09 -3.39
N PRO A 220 10.54 10.13 -2.53
CA PRO A 220 9.55 9.17 -2.05
C PRO A 220 8.43 9.81 -1.22
N GLU A 221 8.68 11.00 -0.65
CA GLU A 221 7.67 11.77 0.08
C GLU A 221 6.52 12.28 -0.81
N GLN A 222 6.69 12.30 -2.12
CA GLN A 222 5.65 12.69 -3.09
C GLN A 222 4.86 11.51 -3.66
N ALA A 223 5.11 10.29 -3.16
CA ALA A 223 4.43 9.09 -3.63
C ALA A 223 2.91 9.27 -3.65
N GLY A 224 2.30 8.98 -4.80
CA GLY A 224 0.87 8.97 -4.99
C GLY A 224 0.38 7.68 -5.64
N LEU A 225 -0.88 7.34 -5.43
CA LEU A 225 -1.52 6.14 -5.98
C LEU A 225 -2.32 6.41 -7.27
N GLY A 226 -2.53 7.68 -7.65
CA GLY A 226 -3.45 8.04 -8.72
C GLY A 226 -3.15 7.36 -10.05
N VAL A 227 -1.91 7.41 -10.49
CA VAL A 227 -1.48 6.76 -11.74
C VAL A 227 -1.61 5.24 -11.65
N SER A 228 -1.23 4.65 -10.52
CA SER A 228 -1.33 3.20 -10.30
C SER A 228 -2.79 2.73 -10.27
N ILE A 229 -3.70 3.49 -9.66
CA ILE A 229 -5.14 3.20 -9.64
C ILE A 229 -5.71 3.26 -11.05
N LEU A 230 -5.44 4.34 -11.79
CA LEU A 230 -5.92 4.49 -13.17
C LEU A 230 -5.33 3.43 -14.10
N GLY A 231 -4.03 3.16 -13.98
CA GLY A 231 -3.37 2.11 -14.76
C GLY A 231 -3.96 0.73 -14.50
N SER A 232 -4.17 0.38 -13.24
CA SER A 232 -4.81 -0.88 -12.86
C SER A 232 -6.25 -0.96 -13.35
N PHE A 233 -7.00 0.13 -13.28
CA PHE A 233 -8.38 0.19 -13.79
C PHE A 233 -8.43 -0.07 -15.30
N PHE A 234 -7.62 0.63 -16.09
CA PHE A 234 -7.60 0.42 -17.55
C PHE A 234 -7.07 -0.97 -17.91
N MET A 235 -6.06 -1.48 -17.20
CA MET A 235 -5.57 -2.84 -17.39
C MET A 235 -6.68 -3.87 -17.15
N MET A 236 -7.40 -3.77 -16.03
CA MET A 236 -8.55 -4.65 -15.74
C MET A 236 -9.62 -4.56 -16.80
N LEU A 237 -9.92 -3.36 -17.31
CA LEU A 237 -10.91 -3.16 -18.35
C LEU A 237 -10.53 -3.88 -19.65
N VAL A 238 -9.26 -3.75 -20.06
CA VAL A 238 -8.75 -4.44 -21.26
C VAL A 238 -8.77 -5.96 -21.06
N VAL A 239 -8.30 -6.45 -19.93
CA VAL A 239 -8.31 -7.89 -19.60
C VAL A 239 -9.74 -8.42 -19.63
N LEU A 240 -10.69 -7.74 -19.00
CA LEU A 240 -12.10 -8.15 -18.98
C LEU A 240 -12.72 -8.14 -20.38
N ALA A 241 -12.47 -7.08 -21.16
CA ALA A 241 -13.01 -6.93 -22.50
C ALA A 241 -12.49 -8.01 -23.48
N LEU A 242 -11.30 -8.53 -23.26
CA LEU A 242 -10.73 -9.60 -24.09
C LEU A 242 -11.05 -10.99 -23.55
N SER A 243 -10.82 -11.23 -22.23
CA SER A 243 -10.95 -12.57 -21.66
C SER A 243 -12.39 -13.04 -21.54
N LEU A 244 -13.32 -12.15 -21.21
CA LEU A 244 -14.72 -12.53 -21.02
C LEU A 244 -15.38 -13.01 -22.32
N PRO A 245 -15.34 -12.28 -23.46
CA PRO A 245 -15.92 -12.76 -24.70
C PRO A 245 -15.28 -14.05 -25.21
N ILE A 246 -13.94 -14.15 -25.12
CA ILE A 246 -13.21 -15.35 -25.56
C ILE A 246 -13.58 -16.54 -24.69
N GLY A 247 -13.60 -16.36 -23.36
CA GLY A 247 -13.95 -17.43 -22.42
C GLY A 247 -15.40 -17.90 -22.60
N VAL A 248 -16.34 -16.98 -22.74
CA VAL A 248 -17.76 -17.31 -22.98
C VAL A 248 -17.92 -18.02 -24.31
N ALA A 249 -17.31 -17.55 -25.40
CA ALA A 249 -17.39 -18.19 -26.71
C ALA A 249 -16.78 -19.59 -26.68
N ALA A 250 -15.63 -19.78 -26.03
CA ALA A 250 -15.00 -21.07 -25.87
C ALA A 250 -15.87 -22.05 -25.07
N SER A 251 -16.46 -21.57 -23.95
CA SER A 251 -17.36 -22.39 -23.13
C SER A 251 -18.59 -22.82 -23.90
N ILE A 252 -19.27 -21.91 -24.60
CA ILE A 252 -20.45 -22.22 -25.43
C ILE A 252 -20.05 -23.21 -26.55
N TYR A 253 -18.91 -23.00 -27.20
CA TYR A 253 -18.44 -23.90 -28.23
C TYR A 253 -18.21 -25.32 -27.71
N LEU A 254 -17.53 -25.45 -26.57
CA LEU A 254 -17.21 -26.76 -25.99
C LEU A 254 -18.46 -27.49 -25.50
N GLU A 255 -19.43 -26.78 -24.95
CA GLU A 255 -20.61 -27.38 -24.33
C GLU A 255 -21.71 -27.71 -25.39
N GLU A 256 -21.90 -26.85 -26.38
CA GLU A 256 -23.02 -26.99 -27.34
C GLU A 256 -22.62 -27.53 -28.70
N PHE A 257 -21.40 -27.26 -29.17
CA PHE A 257 -20.99 -27.51 -30.55
C PHE A 257 -19.83 -28.49 -30.72
N ALA A 258 -19.00 -28.69 -29.69
CA ALA A 258 -17.83 -29.53 -29.82
C ALA A 258 -18.22 -31.02 -29.92
N PRO A 259 -17.60 -31.79 -30.86
CA PRO A 259 -17.84 -33.21 -30.93
C PRO A 259 -17.30 -33.92 -29.68
N GLN A 260 -18.08 -34.84 -29.14
CA GLN A 260 -17.65 -35.67 -28.01
C GLN A 260 -16.59 -36.67 -28.46
N ASN A 261 -15.33 -36.33 -28.21
CA ASN A 261 -14.20 -37.18 -28.56
C ASN A 261 -13.06 -36.99 -27.52
N ARG A 262 -12.08 -37.87 -27.58
CA ARG A 262 -10.92 -37.84 -26.65
C ARG A 262 -10.14 -36.52 -26.65
N PHE A 263 -10.20 -35.78 -27.75
CA PHE A 263 -9.51 -34.49 -27.84
C PHE A 263 -10.29 -33.40 -27.07
N THR A 264 -11.62 -33.38 -27.18
CA THR A 264 -12.48 -32.47 -26.39
C THR A 264 -12.37 -32.79 -24.90
N ASP A 265 -12.41 -34.08 -24.52
CA ASP A 265 -12.23 -34.51 -23.12
C ASP A 265 -10.87 -34.05 -22.58
N LEU A 266 -9.81 -34.13 -23.39
CA LEU A 266 -8.48 -33.67 -23.00
C LEU A 266 -8.47 -32.15 -22.74
N ILE A 267 -9.14 -31.36 -23.57
CA ILE A 267 -9.27 -29.91 -23.40
C ILE A 267 -10.02 -29.59 -22.12
N GLU A 268 -11.17 -30.22 -21.87
CA GLU A 268 -11.97 -29.99 -20.66
C GLU A 268 -11.20 -30.33 -19.39
N VAL A 269 -10.50 -31.46 -19.37
CA VAL A 269 -9.66 -31.84 -18.23
C VAL A 269 -8.54 -30.81 -17.99
N ASN A 270 -7.91 -30.33 -19.08
CA ASN A 270 -6.88 -29.29 -18.93
C ASN A 270 -7.48 -27.96 -18.42
N ILE A 271 -8.62 -27.51 -18.93
CA ILE A 271 -9.30 -26.30 -18.44
C ILE A 271 -9.61 -26.45 -16.95
N SER A 272 -10.16 -27.60 -16.56
CA SER A 272 -10.46 -27.88 -15.14
C SER A 272 -9.22 -27.87 -14.25
N ASN A 273 -8.12 -28.46 -14.74
CA ASN A 273 -6.84 -28.46 -14.04
C ASN A 273 -6.25 -27.04 -13.92
N LEU A 274 -6.33 -26.26 -15.01
CA LEU A 274 -5.88 -24.88 -15.02
C LEU A 274 -6.70 -24.01 -14.05
N ALA A 275 -8.02 -24.23 -13.95
CA ALA A 275 -8.87 -23.52 -13.01
C ALA A 275 -8.54 -23.80 -11.53
N ALA A 276 -7.91 -24.94 -11.22
CA ALA A 276 -7.46 -25.29 -9.88
C ALA A 276 -6.14 -24.60 -9.47
N VAL A 277 -5.39 -24.03 -10.43
CA VAL A 277 -4.10 -23.36 -10.14
C VAL A 277 -4.37 -21.95 -9.62
N PRO A 278 -3.75 -21.55 -8.50
CA PRO A 278 -3.87 -20.18 -8.00
C PRO A 278 -3.43 -19.14 -9.04
N SER A 279 -4.21 -18.08 -9.22
CA SER A 279 -3.94 -17.03 -10.23
C SER A 279 -2.56 -16.39 -10.10
N ILE A 280 -2.02 -16.31 -8.88
CA ILE A 280 -0.67 -15.77 -8.63
C ILE A 280 0.42 -16.60 -9.33
N VAL A 281 0.24 -17.93 -9.48
CA VAL A 281 1.18 -18.81 -10.17
C VAL A 281 1.23 -18.46 -11.67
N TYR A 282 0.09 -18.16 -12.27
CA TYR A 282 0.05 -17.69 -13.67
C TYR A 282 0.76 -16.35 -13.84
N GLY A 283 0.58 -15.43 -12.89
CA GLY A 283 1.29 -14.16 -12.93
C GLY A 283 2.80 -14.32 -12.88
N ILE A 284 3.30 -15.16 -11.98
CA ILE A 284 4.74 -15.43 -11.84
C ILE A 284 5.28 -16.15 -13.09
N LEU A 285 4.55 -17.16 -13.60
CA LEU A 285 4.95 -17.89 -14.80
C LEU A 285 4.94 -16.97 -16.02
N GLY A 286 3.89 -16.15 -16.19
CA GLY A 286 3.80 -15.18 -17.27
C GLY A 286 4.96 -14.19 -17.24
N LEU A 287 5.24 -13.62 -16.06
CA LEU A 287 6.37 -12.72 -15.88
C LEU A 287 7.70 -13.39 -16.28
N ALA A 288 7.94 -14.63 -15.84
CA ALA A 288 9.14 -15.37 -16.18
C ALA A 288 9.26 -15.63 -17.69
N VAL A 289 8.15 -15.97 -18.35
CA VAL A 289 8.12 -16.18 -19.81
C VAL A 289 8.41 -14.87 -20.55
N PHE A 290 7.76 -13.78 -20.21
CA PHE A 290 7.94 -12.50 -20.91
C PHE A 290 9.35 -11.93 -20.71
N ILE A 291 9.91 -12.02 -19.52
CA ILE A 291 11.27 -11.53 -19.24
C ILE A 291 12.32 -12.44 -19.89
N ASN A 292 12.23 -13.76 -19.70
CA ASN A 292 13.31 -14.67 -20.10
C ASN A 292 13.24 -15.08 -21.58
N PHE A 293 12.04 -15.25 -22.16
CA PHE A 293 11.88 -15.67 -23.55
C PHE A 293 11.61 -14.51 -24.50
N ALA A 294 10.78 -13.55 -24.12
CA ALA A 294 10.50 -12.39 -24.97
C ALA A 294 11.50 -11.24 -24.78
N GLY A 295 12.38 -11.32 -23.77
CA GLY A 295 13.41 -10.30 -23.54
C GLY A 295 12.85 -8.92 -23.18
N LEU A 296 11.63 -8.85 -22.66
CA LEU A 296 11.02 -7.59 -22.27
C LEU A 296 11.68 -7.03 -21.01
N PRO A 297 11.92 -5.71 -20.94
CA PRO A 297 12.45 -5.10 -19.74
C PRO A 297 11.42 -5.17 -18.60
N GLN A 298 11.90 -5.26 -17.35
CA GLN A 298 11.03 -5.32 -16.15
C GLN A 298 10.10 -4.11 -16.00
N SER A 299 10.43 -3.01 -16.67
CA SER A 299 9.61 -1.79 -16.70
C SER A 299 8.52 -1.80 -17.79
N ALA A 300 8.48 -2.83 -18.64
CA ALA A 300 7.41 -2.93 -19.63
C ALA A 300 6.08 -3.25 -18.94
N PRO A 301 4.99 -2.58 -19.31
CA PRO A 301 3.65 -2.98 -18.89
C PRO A 301 3.34 -4.34 -19.54
N ILE A 302 3.26 -5.37 -18.72
CA ILE A 302 2.96 -6.76 -19.14
C ILE A 302 1.56 -7.09 -18.71
#